data_06594cf8b332de25fff3185f1e657c0e
#
_entry.id   06594cf8b332de25fff3185f1e657c0e
#
_cell.length_a   1.000
_cell.length_b   1.000
_cell.length_c   1.000
_cell.angle_alpha   90.00
_cell.angle_beta   90.00
_cell.angle_gamma   90.00
#
_symmetry.space_group_name_H-M   'P 1'
#
loop_
_entity.id
_entity.type
_entity.pdbx_description
1 polymer ?
#
loop_
_entity_poly.entity_id
_entity_poly.type
_entity_poly.pdbx_seq_one_letter_code
_entity_poly.pdbx_strand_id
1 'polypeptide(L)'
;LSTSSAASDVYKRQLANLLNEAALLAARKNKKTIGIADIENSIDRVMAGPEKKSQVMTEEEKLIIAYHETGHALVGWALPNADPIHKVTIIPRGRALGYTQALPDSEKYLSSKAELKDRLAMLMGGRVAEELIFADPTTGASNDIEKATDIARRMVMEFGMSEKLGPMLYGKGSNEVFLGRDYGRQQDYSDEIASSIDDEVRNLLNDAHVI
;
A
#
# COMPACT_ATOMS: atom_id res chain seq x y z
N LEU A 1 -15.26 -27.13 8.05
CA LEU A 1 -16.41 -26.33 8.52
C LEU A 1 -16.09 -25.28 9.60
N SER A 2 -14.86 -25.27 10.18
CA SER A 2 -14.48 -24.34 11.28
C SER A 2 -13.85 -23.01 10.82
N THR A 3 -13.35 -22.89 9.60
CA THR A 3 -12.67 -21.68 9.10
C THR A 3 -13.64 -20.54 8.74
N SER A 4 -14.85 -20.85 8.28
CA SER A 4 -15.87 -19.84 7.92
C SER A 4 -16.41 -19.08 9.14
N SER A 5 -16.56 -19.73 10.30
CA SER A 5 -17.06 -19.06 11.52
C SER A 5 -16.01 -18.12 12.12
N ALA A 6 -14.72 -18.51 12.11
CA ALA A 6 -13.65 -17.69 12.64
C ALA A 6 -13.43 -16.40 11.81
N ALA A 7 -13.47 -16.51 10.48
CA ALA A 7 -13.39 -15.34 9.59
C ALA A 7 -14.58 -14.39 9.80
N SER A 8 -15.80 -14.92 9.92
CA SER A 8 -17.00 -14.14 10.24
C SER A 8 -16.90 -13.41 11.58
N ASP A 9 -16.31 -14.05 12.61
CA ASP A 9 -16.17 -13.44 13.93
C ASP A 9 -15.08 -12.34 13.96
N VAL A 10 -14.01 -12.49 13.18
CA VAL A 10 -13.00 -11.43 13.00
C VAL A 10 -13.63 -10.21 12.32
N TYR A 11 -14.40 -10.42 11.26
CA TYR A 11 -15.08 -9.34 10.53
C TYR A 11 -16.08 -8.58 11.40
N LYS A 12 -16.87 -9.31 12.20
CA LYS A 12 -17.81 -8.70 13.16
C LYS A 12 -17.10 -7.85 14.21
N ARG A 13 -15.95 -8.30 14.71
CA ARG A 13 -15.15 -7.54 15.69
C ARG A 13 -14.57 -6.28 15.07
N GLN A 14 -14.11 -6.34 13.83
CA GLN A 14 -13.60 -5.16 13.12
C GLN A 14 -14.69 -4.11 12.91
N LEU A 15 -15.88 -4.52 12.45
CA LEU A 15 -17.03 -3.62 12.30
C LEU A 15 -17.48 -3.04 13.65
N ALA A 16 -17.54 -3.86 14.71
CA ALA A 16 -17.89 -3.40 16.05
C ALA A 16 -16.88 -2.36 16.57
N ASN A 17 -15.59 -2.58 16.35
CA ASN A 17 -14.54 -1.62 16.71
C ASN A 17 -14.70 -0.29 15.96
N LEU A 18 -14.99 -0.35 14.67
CA LEU A 18 -15.19 0.82 13.83
C LEU A 18 -16.41 1.64 14.29
N LEU A 19 -17.52 0.99 14.59
CA LEU A 19 -18.73 1.65 15.13
C LEU A 19 -18.49 2.23 16.53
N ASN A 20 -17.72 1.56 17.37
CA ASN A 20 -17.33 2.08 18.69
C ASN A 20 -16.47 3.33 18.57
N GLU A 21 -15.48 3.34 17.66
CA GLU A 21 -14.68 4.54 17.38
C GLU A 21 -15.55 5.68 16.84
N ALA A 22 -16.50 5.40 15.95
CA ALA A 22 -17.46 6.41 15.45
C ALA A 22 -18.31 7.00 16.57
N ALA A 23 -18.78 6.17 17.50
CA ALA A 23 -19.53 6.61 18.68
C ALA A 23 -18.69 7.52 19.57
N LEU A 24 -17.42 7.14 19.84
CA LEU A 24 -16.51 7.97 20.62
C LEU A 24 -16.22 9.32 19.95
N LEU A 25 -16.07 9.34 18.61
CA LEU A 25 -15.90 10.58 17.85
C LEU A 25 -17.13 11.47 17.90
N ALA A 26 -18.34 10.90 17.76
CA ALA A 26 -19.60 11.64 17.89
C ALA A 26 -19.78 12.22 19.30
N ALA A 27 -19.48 11.43 20.34
CA ALA A 27 -19.57 11.86 21.73
C ALA A 27 -18.60 13.03 22.03
N ARG A 28 -17.35 13.00 21.52
CA ARG A 28 -16.38 14.09 21.64
C ARG A 28 -16.86 15.40 20.98
N LYS A 29 -17.71 15.29 19.97
CA LYS A 29 -18.34 16.44 19.28
C LYS A 29 -19.70 16.83 19.89
N ASN A 30 -20.07 16.25 21.05
CA ASN A 30 -21.36 16.45 21.71
C ASN A 30 -22.57 16.12 20.81
N LYS A 31 -22.41 15.20 19.87
CA LYS A 31 -23.51 14.71 19.01
C LYS A 31 -24.30 13.63 19.74
N LYS A 32 -25.62 13.60 19.51
CA LYS A 32 -26.52 12.56 20.05
C LYS A 32 -26.63 11.31 19.16
N THR A 33 -26.20 11.42 17.90
CA THR A 33 -26.30 10.35 16.90
C THR A 33 -24.99 10.26 16.12
N ILE A 34 -24.66 9.06 15.64
CA ILE A 34 -23.54 8.81 14.75
C ILE A 34 -24.00 9.13 13.32
N GLY A 35 -23.28 10.02 12.63
CA GLY A 35 -23.50 10.30 11.21
C GLY A 35 -22.44 9.64 10.33
N ILE A 36 -22.65 9.65 9.00
CA ILE A 36 -21.72 9.08 8.01
C ILE A 36 -20.32 9.68 8.16
N ALA A 37 -20.20 10.99 8.35
CA ALA A 37 -18.91 11.65 8.57
C ALA A 37 -18.17 11.16 9.83
N ASP A 38 -18.86 10.68 10.86
CA ASP A 38 -18.21 10.11 12.05
C ASP A 38 -17.72 8.68 11.77
N ILE A 39 -18.44 7.94 10.92
CA ILE A 39 -18.03 6.62 10.44
C ILE A 39 -16.78 6.75 9.53
N GLU A 40 -16.79 7.66 8.56
CA GLU A 40 -15.64 7.92 7.68
C GLU A 40 -14.39 8.31 8.48
N ASN A 41 -14.54 9.22 9.45
CA ASN A 41 -13.43 9.60 10.34
C ASN A 41 -12.96 8.41 11.22
N SER A 42 -13.85 7.48 11.58
CA SER A 42 -13.46 6.30 12.32
C SER A 42 -12.67 5.31 11.45
N ILE A 43 -13.05 5.18 10.17
CA ILE A 43 -12.29 4.39 9.19
C ILE A 43 -10.87 4.96 9.07
N ASP A 44 -10.75 6.25 8.81
CA ASP A 44 -9.45 6.94 8.72
C ASP A 44 -8.59 6.70 9.96
N ARG A 45 -9.21 6.78 11.15
CA ARG A 45 -8.51 6.61 12.42
C ARG A 45 -8.04 5.17 12.64
N VAL A 46 -8.84 4.21 12.25
CA VAL A 46 -8.49 2.78 12.38
C VAL A 46 -7.41 2.40 11.37
N MET A 47 -7.47 2.92 10.14
CA MET A 47 -6.54 2.58 9.06
C MET A 47 -5.22 3.37 9.13
N ALA A 48 -5.30 4.69 9.28
CA ALA A 48 -4.15 5.59 9.21
C ALA A 48 -3.71 6.16 10.58
N GLY A 49 -4.48 5.89 11.64
CA GLY A 49 -4.22 6.39 12.98
C GLY A 49 -4.89 7.73 13.29
N PRO A 50 -4.68 8.25 14.52
CA PRO A 50 -5.27 9.52 14.93
C PRO A 50 -4.66 10.69 14.15
N GLU A 51 -5.48 11.70 13.89
CA GLU A 51 -5.05 12.97 13.32
C GLU A 51 -4.05 13.69 14.24
N LYS A 52 -2.93 14.13 13.70
CA LYS A 52 -1.90 14.88 14.43
C LYS A 52 -2.14 16.38 14.35
N LYS A 53 -3.02 16.89 15.18
CA LYS A 53 -3.36 18.32 15.23
C LYS A 53 -2.21 19.26 15.63
N SER A 54 -1.19 18.72 16.30
CA SER A 54 -0.01 19.48 16.74
C SER A 54 1.13 19.51 15.73
N GLN A 55 1.02 18.76 14.64
CA GLN A 55 2.05 18.76 13.60
C GLN A 55 1.83 19.97 12.68
N VAL A 56 2.72 20.95 12.81
CA VAL A 56 2.75 22.13 11.94
C VAL A 56 3.64 21.79 10.74
N MET A 57 3.03 21.71 9.56
CA MET A 57 3.75 21.59 8.29
C MET A 57 3.93 22.98 7.69
N THR A 58 5.06 23.22 7.05
CA THR A 58 5.27 24.42 6.25
C THR A 58 4.37 24.41 5.01
N GLU A 59 4.12 25.57 4.39
CA GLU A 59 3.33 25.64 3.16
C GLU A 59 4.02 24.90 2.01
N GLU A 60 5.35 24.89 1.99
CA GLU A 60 6.15 24.13 1.02
C GLU A 60 5.97 22.62 1.20
N GLU A 61 6.05 22.10 2.43
CA GLU A 61 5.80 20.68 2.72
C GLU A 61 4.37 20.28 2.34
N LYS A 62 3.37 21.12 2.63
CA LYS A 62 1.98 20.86 2.23
C LYS A 62 1.83 20.77 0.72
N LEU A 63 2.53 21.64 -0.01
CA LEU A 63 2.50 21.66 -1.47
C LEU A 63 3.12 20.37 -2.03
N ILE A 64 4.29 19.97 -1.54
CA ILE A 64 4.96 18.73 -1.95
C ILE A 64 4.06 17.52 -1.70
N ILE A 65 3.49 17.41 -0.50
CA ILE A 65 2.59 16.31 -0.15
C ILE A 65 1.33 16.32 -1.04
N ALA A 66 0.77 17.49 -1.33
CA ALA A 66 -0.41 17.60 -2.17
C ALA A 66 -0.14 17.09 -3.61
N TYR A 67 1.00 17.44 -4.19
CA TYR A 67 1.39 16.93 -5.50
C TYR A 67 1.68 15.42 -5.46
N HIS A 68 2.37 14.95 -4.42
CA HIS A 68 2.65 13.53 -4.22
C HIS A 68 1.36 12.70 -4.17
N GLU A 69 0.42 13.05 -3.31
CA GLU A 69 -0.85 12.33 -3.17
C GLU A 69 -1.73 12.45 -4.42
N THR A 70 -1.69 13.61 -5.09
CA THR A 70 -2.39 13.80 -6.36
C THR A 70 -1.78 12.94 -7.47
N GLY A 71 -0.46 12.73 -7.46
CA GLY A 71 0.24 11.83 -8.37
C GLY A 71 -0.29 10.41 -8.28
N HIS A 72 -0.39 9.84 -7.07
CA HIS A 72 -1.02 8.55 -6.85
C HIS A 72 -2.45 8.50 -7.36
N ALA A 73 -3.23 9.54 -7.08
CA ALA A 73 -4.63 9.61 -7.47
C ALA A 73 -4.82 9.69 -8.98
N LEU A 74 -4.03 10.51 -9.68
CA LEU A 74 -4.10 10.68 -11.14
C LEU A 74 -3.72 9.39 -11.86
N VAL A 75 -2.62 8.74 -11.45
CA VAL A 75 -2.19 7.47 -12.04
C VAL A 75 -3.24 6.39 -11.76
N GLY A 76 -3.72 6.26 -10.53
CA GLY A 76 -4.77 5.30 -10.18
C GLY A 76 -6.09 5.54 -10.92
N TRP A 77 -6.45 6.80 -11.19
CA TRP A 77 -7.64 7.13 -11.99
C TRP A 77 -7.48 6.82 -13.48
N ALA A 78 -6.26 7.00 -14.02
CA ALA A 78 -5.99 6.82 -15.45
C ALA A 78 -5.82 5.35 -15.86
N LEU A 79 -5.41 4.48 -14.93
CA LEU A 79 -5.10 3.08 -15.25
C LEU A 79 -6.32 2.17 -15.16
N PRO A 80 -6.53 1.29 -16.15
CA PRO A 80 -7.77 0.54 -16.32
C PRO A 80 -8.00 -0.55 -15.27
N ASN A 81 -6.95 -1.08 -14.65
CA ASN A 81 -7.05 -2.17 -13.67
C ASN A 81 -6.73 -1.69 -12.24
N ALA A 82 -6.53 -0.37 -12.03
CA ALA A 82 -6.36 0.19 -10.71
C ALA A 82 -7.69 0.22 -9.94
N ASP A 83 -7.63 0.06 -8.62
CA ASP A 83 -8.81 0.21 -7.78
C ASP A 83 -9.26 1.69 -7.76
N PRO A 84 -10.58 1.96 -7.72
CA PRO A 84 -11.11 3.32 -7.70
C PRO A 84 -10.58 4.15 -6.54
N ILE A 85 -10.21 5.40 -6.82
CA ILE A 85 -9.76 6.33 -5.79
C ILE A 85 -10.96 6.79 -4.96
N HIS A 86 -10.92 6.47 -3.68
CA HIS A 86 -11.97 6.84 -2.73
C HIS A 86 -11.67 8.17 -2.04
N LYS A 87 -10.41 8.40 -1.66
CA LYS A 87 -10.02 9.56 -0.88
C LYS A 87 -8.58 9.96 -1.10
N VAL A 88 -8.35 11.28 -1.16
CA VAL A 88 -7.03 11.90 -1.14
C VAL A 88 -7.00 12.92 0.00
N THR A 89 -5.95 12.94 0.81
CA THR A 89 -5.84 13.87 1.94
C THR A 89 -4.38 14.19 2.26
N ILE A 90 -4.15 15.44 2.67
CA ILE A 90 -2.87 15.91 3.21
C ILE A 90 -2.93 16.12 4.73
N ILE A 91 -3.97 15.59 5.39
CA ILE A 91 -4.10 15.67 6.85
C ILE A 91 -3.20 14.59 7.47
N PRO A 92 -2.20 14.97 8.30
CA PRO A 92 -1.27 14.03 8.88
C PRO A 92 -1.97 13.09 9.88
N ARG A 93 -1.76 11.79 9.70
CA ARG A 93 -2.27 10.73 10.58
C ARG A 93 -1.20 9.69 10.86
N GLY A 94 -1.08 9.27 12.10
CA GLY A 94 -0.10 8.26 12.48
C GLY A 94 1.33 8.64 12.05
N ARG A 95 1.92 7.91 11.10
CA ARG A 95 3.23 8.22 10.50
C ARG A 95 3.13 8.88 9.13
N ALA A 96 1.94 8.90 8.52
CA ALA A 96 1.71 9.48 7.21
C ALA A 96 1.45 10.98 7.31
N LEU A 97 2.01 11.74 6.38
CA LEU A 97 1.77 13.18 6.23
C LEU A 97 0.57 13.47 5.35
N GLY A 98 0.25 12.56 4.44
CA GLY A 98 -0.94 12.47 3.62
C GLY A 98 -1.21 11.01 3.29
N TYR A 99 -2.28 10.72 2.59
CA TYR A 99 -2.50 9.41 1.98
C TYR A 99 -3.56 9.48 0.87
N THR A 100 -3.38 8.62 -0.11
CA THR A 100 -4.34 8.33 -1.16
C THR A 100 -4.91 6.93 -0.92
N GLN A 101 -6.22 6.83 -0.80
CA GLN A 101 -6.94 5.59 -0.56
C GLN A 101 -7.68 5.16 -1.82
N ALA A 102 -7.33 3.99 -2.32
CA ALA A 102 -8.09 3.27 -3.32
C ALA A 102 -8.86 2.13 -2.64
N LEU A 103 -10.08 1.90 -3.05
CA LEU A 103 -10.93 0.83 -2.53
C LEU A 103 -11.44 0.00 -3.71
N PRO A 104 -11.30 -1.34 -3.67
CA PRO A 104 -11.83 -2.21 -4.69
C PRO A 104 -13.37 -2.19 -4.68
N ASP A 105 -13.99 -2.17 -5.86
CA ASP A 105 -15.45 -2.22 -6.01
C ASP A 105 -16.06 -3.57 -5.58
N SER A 106 -15.24 -4.62 -5.49
CA SER A 106 -15.65 -5.95 -5.10
C SER A 106 -14.53 -6.68 -4.36
N GLU A 107 -14.88 -7.71 -3.58
CA GLU A 107 -13.90 -8.60 -2.98
C GLU A 107 -13.14 -9.35 -4.09
N LYS A 108 -11.83 -9.11 -4.18
CA LYS A 108 -10.92 -9.78 -5.12
C LYS A 108 -10.01 -10.74 -4.36
N TYR A 109 -10.07 -12.01 -4.73
CA TYR A 109 -9.19 -13.05 -4.17
C TYR A 109 -7.97 -13.34 -5.04
N LEU A 110 -8.00 -12.91 -6.30
CA LEU A 110 -6.92 -13.09 -7.26
C LEU A 110 -6.55 -11.74 -7.86
N SER A 111 -5.26 -11.55 -8.10
CA SER A 111 -4.74 -10.39 -8.83
C SER A 111 -4.01 -10.84 -10.08
N SER A 112 -4.35 -10.26 -11.22
CA SER A 112 -3.67 -10.49 -12.49
C SER A 112 -2.32 -9.77 -12.57
N LYS A 113 -1.45 -10.17 -13.50
CA LYS A 113 -0.19 -9.47 -13.79
C LYS A 113 -0.43 -8.00 -14.17
N ALA A 114 -1.52 -7.72 -14.92
CA ALA A 114 -1.88 -6.36 -15.32
C ALA A 114 -2.29 -5.50 -14.11
N GLU A 115 -3.13 -6.02 -13.21
CA GLU A 115 -3.51 -5.32 -11.99
C GLU A 115 -2.32 -5.02 -11.08
N LEU A 116 -1.37 -5.96 -10.96
CA LEU A 116 -0.15 -5.74 -10.17
C LEU A 116 0.75 -4.68 -10.82
N LYS A 117 0.88 -4.65 -12.15
CA LYS A 117 1.61 -3.60 -12.87
C LYS A 117 0.98 -2.22 -12.66
N ASP A 118 -0.34 -2.10 -12.78
CA ASP A 118 -1.06 -0.85 -12.55
C ASP A 118 -0.89 -0.39 -11.08
N ARG A 119 -0.86 -1.34 -10.15
CA ARG A 119 -0.58 -1.04 -8.74
C ARG A 119 0.85 -0.54 -8.50
N LEU A 120 1.84 -1.10 -9.21
CA LEU A 120 3.21 -0.58 -9.17
C LEU A 120 3.27 0.86 -9.69
N ALA A 121 2.65 1.14 -10.84
CA ALA A 121 2.61 2.48 -11.42
C ALA A 121 1.90 3.48 -10.48
N MET A 122 0.79 3.09 -9.86
CA MET A 122 0.11 3.92 -8.88
C MET A 122 1.02 4.25 -7.69
N LEU A 123 1.79 3.27 -7.16
CA LEU A 123 2.74 3.51 -6.07
C LEU A 123 3.89 4.44 -6.47
N MET A 124 4.34 4.39 -7.73
CA MET A 124 5.37 5.31 -8.23
C MET A 124 4.84 6.71 -8.52
N GLY A 125 3.53 6.88 -8.69
CA GLY A 125 2.89 8.14 -9.10
C GLY A 125 3.22 9.33 -8.21
N GLY A 126 3.30 9.15 -6.89
CA GLY A 126 3.70 10.21 -5.96
C GLY A 126 5.13 10.68 -6.19
N ARG A 127 6.07 9.75 -6.36
CA ARG A 127 7.46 10.03 -6.68
C ARG A 127 7.63 10.77 -8.02
N VAL A 128 6.96 10.29 -9.05
CA VAL A 128 6.98 10.90 -10.39
C VAL A 128 6.43 12.33 -10.36
N ALA A 129 5.35 12.56 -9.60
CA ALA A 129 4.79 13.90 -9.44
C ALA A 129 5.80 14.87 -8.79
N GLU A 130 6.55 14.43 -7.78
CA GLU A 130 7.61 15.24 -7.17
C GLU A 130 8.72 15.56 -8.18
N GLU A 131 9.17 14.59 -8.97
CA GLU A 131 10.22 14.76 -9.99
C GLU A 131 9.79 15.73 -11.09
N LEU A 132 8.55 15.63 -11.56
CA LEU A 132 8.03 16.49 -12.63
C LEU A 132 7.84 17.95 -12.20
N ILE A 133 7.43 18.18 -10.96
CA ILE A 133 7.07 19.53 -10.49
C ILE A 133 8.23 20.23 -9.79
N PHE A 134 8.99 19.50 -8.98
CA PHE A 134 10.05 20.09 -8.15
C PHE A 134 11.46 19.77 -8.64
N ALA A 135 11.62 18.81 -9.56
CA ALA A 135 12.90 18.29 -10.05
C ALA A 135 13.83 17.75 -8.93
N ASP A 136 13.36 17.70 -7.69
CA ASP A 136 14.09 17.28 -6.50
C ASP A 136 13.17 16.43 -5.62
N PRO A 137 13.14 15.11 -5.83
CA PRO A 137 12.27 14.22 -5.10
C PRO A 137 12.70 14.05 -3.65
N THR A 138 11.71 13.95 -2.76
CA THR A 138 11.93 13.85 -1.33
C THR A 138 11.98 12.41 -0.81
N THR A 139 12.25 12.26 0.48
CA THR A 139 12.18 10.97 1.19
C THR A 139 10.73 10.51 1.43
N GLY A 140 9.74 11.32 1.09
CA GLY A 140 8.32 11.02 1.28
C GLY A 140 7.87 9.74 0.59
N ALA A 141 8.41 9.46 -0.59
CA ALA A 141 8.12 8.26 -1.37
C ALA A 141 8.74 6.95 -0.84
N SER A 142 9.49 6.97 0.27
CA SER A 142 10.22 5.78 0.74
C SER A 142 9.33 4.56 1.01
N ASN A 143 8.15 4.76 1.59
CA ASN A 143 7.21 3.67 1.87
C ASN A 143 6.56 3.11 0.59
N ASP A 144 6.32 3.95 -0.40
CA ASP A 144 5.74 3.52 -1.67
C ASP A 144 6.75 2.74 -2.51
N ILE A 145 8.02 3.17 -2.50
CA ILE A 145 9.14 2.43 -3.11
C ILE A 145 9.32 1.07 -2.42
N GLU A 146 9.26 1.00 -1.09
CA GLU A 146 9.33 -0.25 -0.33
C GLU A 146 8.21 -1.21 -0.76
N LYS A 147 6.95 -0.75 -0.74
CA LYS A 147 5.80 -1.56 -1.17
C LYS A 147 5.88 -1.99 -2.62
N ALA A 148 6.29 -1.08 -3.52
CA ALA A 148 6.46 -1.39 -4.93
C ALA A 148 7.53 -2.46 -5.13
N THR A 149 8.66 -2.35 -4.43
CA THR A 149 9.74 -3.34 -4.48
C THR A 149 9.28 -4.70 -4.00
N ASP A 150 8.51 -4.76 -2.90
CA ASP A 150 7.97 -6.01 -2.37
C ASP A 150 6.99 -6.67 -3.35
N ILE A 151 6.10 -5.90 -3.97
CA ILE A 151 5.17 -6.40 -5.00
C ILE A 151 5.97 -6.94 -6.19
N ALA A 152 6.92 -6.17 -6.74
CA ALA A 152 7.74 -6.58 -7.88
C ALA A 152 8.53 -7.86 -7.58
N ARG A 153 9.13 -7.98 -6.40
CA ARG A 153 9.82 -9.21 -5.95
C ARG A 153 8.87 -10.40 -5.91
N ARG A 154 7.69 -10.24 -5.36
CA ARG A 154 6.70 -11.32 -5.32
C ARG A 154 6.20 -11.72 -6.70
N MET A 155 6.03 -10.76 -7.60
CA MET A 155 5.67 -11.05 -9.00
C MET A 155 6.72 -11.94 -9.67
N VAL A 156 7.99 -11.67 -9.44
CA VAL A 156 9.11 -12.41 -10.03
C VAL A 156 9.33 -13.74 -9.32
N MET A 157 9.43 -13.74 -8.00
CA MET A 157 9.90 -14.86 -7.20
C MET A 157 8.80 -15.83 -6.79
N GLU A 158 7.59 -15.32 -6.46
CA GLU A 158 6.51 -16.14 -5.91
C GLU A 158 5.45 -16.50 -6.96
N PHE A 159 5.08 -15.54 -7.82
CA PHE A 159 3.95 -15.70 -8.73
C PHE A 159 4.36 -16.18 -10.13
N GLY A 160 5.67 -16.28 -10.42
CA GLY A 160 6.19 -16.74 -11.71
C GLY A 160 5.74 -15.83 -12.87
N MET A 161 5.66 -14.52 -12.64
CA MET A 161 5.16 -13.54 -13.61
C MET A 161 6.27 -12.91 -14.47
N SER A 162 7.53 -13.32 -14.31
CA SER A 162 8.64 -12.93 -15.17
C SER A 162 8.68 -13.81 -16.43
N GLU A 163 8.86 -13.19 -17.60
CA GLU A 163 9.03 -13.92 -18.86
C GLU A 163 10.41 -14.55 -18.97
N LYS A 164 11.44 -13.89 -18.42
CA LYS A 164 12.83 -14.34 -18.44
C LYS A 164 13.04 -15.54 -17.53
N LEU A 165 12.44 -15.52 -16.34
CA LEU A 165 12.64 -16.54 -15.30
C LEU A 165 11.56 -17.64 -15.33
N GLY A 166 10.46 -17.42 -16.05
CA GLY A 166 9.38 -18.38 -16.20
C GLY A 166 8.52 -18.58 -14.95
N PRO A 167 7.55 -19.52 -14.99
CA PRO A 167 6.63 -19.81 -13.89
C PRO A 167 7.28 -20.71 -12.83
N MET A 168 8.27 -20.20 -12.14
CA MET A 168 9.04 -20.90 -11.12
C MET A 168 9.04 -20.14 -9.79
N LEU A 169 9.02 -20.87 -8.69
CA LEU A 169 9.13 -20.33 -7.33
C LEU A 169 10.60 -20.27 -6.92
N TYR A 170 11.07 -19.10 -6.54
CA TYR A 170 12.43 -18.85 -6.04
C TYR A 170 12.38 -18.46 -4.56
N GLY A 171 13.37 -18.85 -3.79
CA GLY A 171 13.52 -18.43 -2.39
C GLY A 171 12.47 -19.05 -1.47
N LYS A 172 12.29 -20.37 -1.56
CA LYS A 172 11.48 -21.13 -0.60
C LYS A 172 12.08 -20.96 0.79
N GLY A 173 11.67 -19.91 1.49
CA GLY A 173 12.03 -19.73 2.88
C GLY A 173 11.56 -20.96 3.65
N SER A 174 12.47 -21.68 4.28
CA SER A 174 12.09 -22.72 5.23
C SER A 174 11.31 -22.05 6.34
N ASN A 175 9.98 -22.19 6.33
CA ASN A 175 9.09 -21.83 7.45
C ASN A 175 9.28 -22.77 8.65
N GLU A 176 10.41 -23.43 8.75
CA GLU A 176 10.80 -24.13 9.96
C GLU A 176 11.45 -23.14 10.91
N VAL A 177 10.60 -22.43 11.66
CA VAL A 177 10.99 -21.77 12.91
C VAL A 177 11.34 -22.87 13.91
N PHE A 178 12.50 -23.49 13.76
CA PHE A 178 13.07 -24.31 14.81
C PHE A 178 13.88 -23.41 15.73
N LEU A 179 13.36 -23.26 16.93
CA LEU A 179 13.94 -22.50 18.05
C LEU A 179 15.47 -22.74 18.14
N GLY A 180 16.26 -21.71 17.85
CA GLY A 180 17.62 -21.59 18.39
C GLY A 180 18.81 -21.62 17.44
N ARG A 181 18.65 -21.64 16.10
CA ARG A 181 19.76 -21.43 15.16
C ARG A 181 19.31 -20.55 13.99
N ASP A 182 19.88 -19.37 13.94
CA ASP A 182 19.89 -18.49 12.79
C ASP A 182 20.80 -19.12 11.71
N TYR A 183 20.30 -20.16 11.01
CA TYR A 183 20.90 -20.55 9.76
C TYR A 183 20.49 -19.51 8.74
N GLY A 184 21.45 -18.66 8.34
CA GLY A 184 21.28 -17.65 7.31
C GLY A 184 20.46 -18.22 6.15
N ARG A 185 19.53 -17.43 5.62
CA ARG A 185 18.71 -17.79 4.45
C ARG A 185 19.61 -18.35 3.36
N GLN A 186 19.65 -19.68 3.24
CA GLN A 186 20.39 -20.33 2.19
C GLN A 186 19.59 -20.12 0.91
N GLN A 187 20.14 -19.32 -0.02
CA GLN A 187 19.57 -19.16 -1.35
C GLN A 187 19.45 -20.55 -2.00
N ASP A 188 18.26 -20.87 -2.50
CA ASP A 188 17.99 -22.12 -3.24
C ASP A 188 18.20 -21.97 -4.75
N TYR A 189 18.84 -20.88 -5.18
CA TYR A 189 19.15 -20.55 -6.57
C TYR A 189 20.57 -19.97 -6.71
N SER A 190 21.11 -20.02 -7.93
CA SER A 190 22.47 -19.57 -8.25
C SER A 190 22.59 -18.05 -8.24
N ASP A 191 23.82 -17.52 -8.15
CA ASP A 191 24.10 -16.09 -8.22
C ASP A 191 23.66 -15.48 -9.58
N GLU A 192 23.70 -16.25 -10.66
CA GLU A 192 23.21 -15.83 -11.98
C GLU A 192 21.68 -15.61 -11.96
N ILE A 193 20.94 -16.50 -11.30
CA ILE A 193 19.49 -16.33 -11.09
C ILE A 193 19.22 -15.17 -10.16
N ALA A 194 20.00 -14.97 -9.10
CA ALA A 194 19.88 -13.81 -8.21
C ALA A 194 20.01 -12.48 -8.98
N SER A 195 21.05 -12.39 -9.83
CA SER A 195 21.24 -11.21 -10.72
C SER A 195 20.04 -11.01 -11.66
N SER A 196 19.53 -12.10 -12.23
CA SER A 196 18.36 -12.05 -13.10
C SER A 196 17.08 -11.63 -12.38
N ILE A 197 16.89 -12.03 -11.12
CA ILE A 197 15.77 -11.58 -10.27
C ILE A 197 15.88 -10.08 -10.04
N ASP A 198 17.07 -9.58 -9.67
CA ASP A 198 17.28 -8.15 -9.42
C ASP A 198 17.05 -7.31 -10.70
N ASP A 199 17.46 -7.81 -11.87
CA ASP A 199 17.20 -7.15 -13.16
C ASP A 199 15.70 -7.09 -13.45
N GLU A 200 14.97 -8.20 -13.31
CA GLU A 200 13.52 -8.24 -13.56
C GLU A 200 12.74 -7.34 -12.60
N VAL A 201 13.11 -7.31 -11.31
CA VAL A 201 12.51 -6.40 -10.32
C VAL A 201 12.76 -4.94 -10.70
N ARG A 202 14.01 -4.61 -11.08
CA ARG A 202 14.37 -3.26 -11.52
C ARG A 202 13.60 -2.85 -12.77
N ASN A 203 13.45 -3.76 -13.74
CA ASN A 203 12.70 -3.50 -14.96
C ASN A 203 11.23 -3.21 -14.67
N LEU A 204 10.58 -4.01 -13.80
CA LEU A 204 9.19 -3.78 -13.39
C LEU A 204 8.99 -2.41 -12.74
N LEU A 205 9.94 -1.98 -11.89
CA LEU A 205 9.88 -0.67 -11.23
C LEU A 205 10.15 0.48 -12.21
N ASN A 206 11.11 0.32 -13.13
CA ASN A 206 11.39 1.30 -14.17
C ASN A 206 10.20 1.45 -15.14
N ASP A 207 9.60 0.34 -15.58
CA ASP A 207 8.40 0.36 -16.40
C ASP A 207 7.26 1.13 -15.70
N ALA A 208 7.06 0.84 -14.43
CA ALA A 208 6.04 1.50 -13.60
C ALA A 208 6.31 3.02 -13.40
N HIS A 209 7.56 3.43 -13.41
CA HIS A 209 7.97 4.83 -13.25
C HIS A 209 7.75 5.67 -14.54
N VAL A 210 7.72 5.04 -15.71
CA VAL A 210 7.61 5.72 -17.01
C VAL A 210 6.15 5.83 -17.50
N ILE A 211 5.23 5.05 -16.93
CA ILE A 211 3.79 5.11 -17.25
C ILE A 211 3.19 6.44 -16.78
#